data_3187eb7ae1ee59d42592ce487d8bb1b4
#
_entry.id   3187eb7ae1ee59d42592ce487d8bb1b4
#
_cell.length_a   1.000
_cell.length_b   1.000
_cell.length_c   1.000
_cell.angle_alpha   90.00
_cell.angle_beta   90.00
_cell.angle_gamma   90.00
#
_symmetry.space_group_name_H-M   'P 1'
#
loop_
_entity.id
_entity.type
_entity.pdbx_description
1 polymer ?
#
loop_
_entity_poly.entity_id
_entity_poly.type
_entity_poly.pdbx_seq_one_letter_code
_entity_poly.pdbx_strand_id
1 'polypeptide(L)'
;VIKDALKDEDSEKERIKTSTNKLTQKPEKLPIRMESMRHDIEFRQSNRSADFIQGIEEEDSDDRFINRGRMLHTLFSVIETAEDIDPAIERLIFEGVIRNDEKEKVAREVATKAFSSPEIQDWYSGKWTLFNECAIIYKEKGVLQTRRPDRVMMKDDQVVVVDFKFGKENPKYNKQVKGYMQLLTKMGYKNITGYLWYVDEEKIEKV
;
A
#
# COMPACT_ATOMS: atom_id res chain seq x y z
N VAL A 1 -56.95 -19.33 -46.96
CA VAL A 1 -56.41 -18.12 -46.27
C VAL A 1 -56.35 -18.31 -44.74
N ILE A 2 -57.24 -19.09 -44.08
CA ILE A 2 -57.24 -19.30 -42.64
C ILE A 2 -56.30 -20.44 -42.18
N LYS A 3 -55.96 -21.37 -43.05
CA LYS A 3 -55.07 -22.51 -42.75
C LYS A 3 -53.58 -22.16 -42.72
N ASP A 4 -53.16 -21.09 -43.38
CA ASP A 4 -51.75 -20.69 -43.44
C ASP A 4 -51.38 -19.83 -42.19
N ALA A 5 -52.34 -19.11 -41.59
CA ALA A 5 -52.12 -18.36 -40.35
C ALA A 5 -51.90 -19.25 -39.11
N LEU A 6 -52.42 -20.46 -39.10
CA LEU A 6 -52.26 -21.42 -38.02
C LEU A 6 -50.92 -22.18 -38.03
N LYS A 7 -50.23 -22.19 -39.19
CA LYS A 7 -48.91 -22.79 -39.28
C LYS A 7 -47.77 -21.94 -38.72
N ASP A 8 -47.95 -20.61 -38.76
CA ASP A 8 -46.95 -19.67 -38.23
C ASP A 8 -46.95 -19.61 -36.72
N GLU A 9 -48.12 -19.77 -36.06
CA GLU A 9 -48.21 -19.81 -34.57
C GLU A 9 -47.50 -21.06 -33.98
N ASP A 10 -47.55 -22.22 -34.65
CA ASP A 10 -46.89 -23.41 -34.15
C ASP A 10 -45.35 -23.36 -34.36
N SER A 11 -44.89 -22.64 -35.38
CA SER A 11 -43.47 -22.44 -35.59
C SER A 11 -42.83 -21.48 -34.58
N GLU A 12 -43.61 -20.49 -34.12
CA GLU A 12 -43.17 -19.55 -33.04
C GLU A 12 -43.15 -20.23 -31.67
N LYS A 13 -44.11 -21.11 -31.41
CA LYS A 13 -44.15 -21.87 -30.15
C LYS A 13 -43.02 -22.89 -30.04
N GLU A 14 -42.55 -23.48 -31.15
CA GLU A 14 -41.39 -24.33 -31.14
C GLU A 14 -40.08 -23.59 -30.98
N ARG A 15 -39.96 -22.34 -31.47
CA ARG A 15 -38.74 -21.51 -31.24
C ARG A 15 -38.58 -21.10 -29.80
N ILE A 16 -39.67 -20.89 -29.03
CA ILE A 16 -39.62 -20.52 -27.62
C ILE A 16 -39.20 -21.69 -26.72
N LYS A 17 -39.47 -22.94 -27.17
CA LYS A 17 -39.09 -24.12 -26.40
C LYS A 17 -37.59 -24.52 -26.46
N THR A 18 -36.82 -23.92 -27.36
CA THR A 18 -35.39 -24.29 -27.58
C THR A 18 -34.43 -23.32 -26.89
N SER A 19 -34.85 -22.24 -26.22
CA SER A 19 -33.99 -21.45 -25.39
C SER A 19 -33.83 -22.12 -24.01
N THR A 20 -33.04 -23.17 -23.95
CA THR A 20 -32.61 -23.75 -22.67
C THR A 20 -31.82 -22.69 -21.89
N ASN A 21 -32.44 -22.20 -20.83
CA ASN A 21 -31.77 -21.32 -19.88
C ASN A 21 -30.51 -22.04 -19.36
N LYS A 22 -29.33 -21.54 -19.73
CA LYS A 22 -28.05 -22.14 -19.36
C LYS A 22 -27.88 -22.27 -17.85
N LEU A 23 -28.63 -21.50 -17.03
CA LEU A 23 -28.66 -21.58 -15.58
C LEU A 23 -29.41 -22.80 -15.04
N THR A 24 -30.22 -23.48 -15.86
CA THR A 24 -30.95 -24.70 -15.45
C THR A 24 -30.26 -26.00 -15.87
N GLN A 25 -29.17 -25.92 -16.62
CA GLN A 25 -28.36 -27.09 -16.92
C GLN A 25 -27.59 -27.49 -15.67
N LYS A 26 -27.79 -28.71 -15.19
CA LYS A 26 -26.96 -29.26 -14.12
C LYS A 26 -25.49 -29.23 -14.58
N PRO A 27 -24.59 -28.60 -13.83
CA PRO A 27 -23.19 -28.60 -14.22
C PRO A 27 -22.66 -30.03 -14.26
N GLU A 28 -22.00 -30.39 -15.37
CA GLU A 28 -21.27 -31.65 -15.42
C GLU A 28 -20.23 -31.66 -14.31
N LYS A 29 -20.26 -32.71 -13.51
CA LYS A 29 -19.26 -32.90 -12.45
C LYS A 29 -17.92 -33.25 -13.10
N LEU A 30 -17.09 -32.25 -13.34
CA LEU A 30 -15.71 -32.47 -13.72
C LEU A 30 -14.90 -32.87 -12.48
N PRO A 31 -14.17 -34.00 -12.52
CA PRO A 31 -13.28 -34.35 -11.42
C PRO A 31 -12.11 -33.35 -11.40
N ILE A 32 -12.13 -32.43 -10.45
CA ILE A 32 -11.01 -31.52 -10.19
C ILE A 32 -10.01 -32.27 -9.34
N ARG A 33 -8.88 -32.66 -9.91
CA ARG A 33 -7.76 -33.22 -9.18
C ARG A 33 -6.94 -32.06 -8.65
N MET A 34 -7.09 -31.73 -7.36
CA MET A 34 -6.22 -30.75 -6.69
C MET A 34 -5.05 -31.50 -6.06
N GLU A 35 -3.87 -31.29 -6.58
CA GLU A 35 -2.66 -31.69 -5.87
C GLU A 35 -2.38 -30.63 -4.80
N SER A 36 -2.54 -31.01 -3.54
CA SER A 36 -2.13 -30.16 -2.42
C SER A 36 -0.61 -30.19 -2.34
N MET A 37 0.06 -29.19 -2.87
CA MET A 37 1.44 -28.92 -2.51
C MET A 37 1.48 -28.47 -1.06
N ARG A 38 2.19 -29.20 -0.22
CA ARG A 38 2.57 -28.71 1.12
C ARG A 38 3.63 -27.63 0.86
N HIS A 39 3.20 -26.38 0.86
CA HIS A 39 4.11 -25.27 1.05
C HIS A 39 4.29 -25.09 2.56
N ASP A 40 5.50 -25.25 3.03
CA ASP A 40 5.87 -24.71 4.32
C ASP A 40 5.76 -23.19 4.21
N ILE A 41 4.65 -22.65 4.72
CA ILE A 41 4.43 -21.21 4.77
C ILE A 41 5.32 -20.70 5.91
N GLU A 42 6.55 -20.31 5.58
CA GLU A 42 7.32 -19.48 6.48
C GLU A 42 6.61 -18.13 6.59
N PHE A 43 5.98 -17.88 7.73
CA PHE A 43 5.50 -16.55 8.09
C PHE A 43 6.71 -15.64 8.26
N ARG A 44 7.10 -14.97 7.19
CA ARG A 44 8.10 -13.90 7.29
C ARG A 44 7.39 -12.67 7.82
N GLN A 45 7.77 -12.24 9.00
CA GLN A 45 7.43 -10.93 9.51
C GLN A 45 7.77 -9.88 8.45
N SER A 46 6.85 -8.97 8.13
CA SER A 46 7.14 -7.89 7.20
C SER A 46 8.33 -7.08 7.75
N ASN A 47 9.11 -6.45 6.88
CA ASN A 47 10.20 -5.57 7.32
C ASN A 47 9.70 -4.51 8.31
N ARG A 48 8.45 -4.09 8.17
CA ARG A 48 7.70 -3.22 9.08
C ARG A 48 7.60 -3.79 10.51
N SER A 49 7.37 -5.09 10.65
CA SER A 49 7.31 -5.76 11.95
C SER A 49 8.71 -5.98 12.52
N ALA A 50 9.71 -6.24 11.69
CA ALA A 50 11.08 -6.43 12.14
C ALA A 50 11.73 -5.14 12.63
N ASP A 51 11.56 -4.02 11.90
CA ASP A 51 12.04 -2.70 12.31
C ASP A 51 11.32 -2.23 13.59
N PHE A 52 10.05 -2.61 13.72
CA PHE A 52 9.21 -2.32 14.86
C PHE A 52 9.63 -3.12 16.12
N ILE A 53 9.91 -4.42 15.98
CA ILE A 53 10.34 -5.27 17.09
C ILE A 53 11.79 -4.97 17.51
N GLN A 54 12.67 -4.64 16.56
CA GLN A 54 14.04 -4.23 16.89
C GLN A 54 14.11 -2.89 17.64
N GLY A 55 13.11 -2.03 17.48
CA GLY A 55 12.94 -0.83 18.31
C GLY A 55 12.42 -1.11 19.73
N ILE A 56 11.89 -2.31 19.99
CA ILE A 56 11.36 -2.73 21.30
C ILE A 56 12.45 -3.32 22.22
N GLU A 57 13.53 -3.87 21.65
CA GLU A 57 14.56 -4.55 22.43
C GLU A 57 15.49 -3.61 23.22
N GLU A 58 15.37 -2.30 23.02
CA GLU A 58 16.10 -1.30 23.78
C GLU A 58 15.15 -0.37 24.52
N GLU A 59 14.88 -0.69 25.78
CA GLU A 59 14.15 0.08 26.81
C GLU A 59 12.63 -0.16 26.89
N ASP A 60 12.14 -0.20 28.14
CA ASP A 60 10.76 -0.12 28.67
C ASP A 60 9.95 1.01 28.05
N SER A 61 9.84 1.04 26.76
CA SER A 61 9.07 2.07 26.07
C SER A 61 7.66 1.58 25.83
N ASP A 62 6.84 2.07 26.70
CA ASP A 62 5.41 2.20 26.66
C ASP A 62 4.79 1.91 25.27
N ASP A 63 3.88 0.96 25.20
CA ASP A 63 3.02 0.66 24.01
C ASP A 63 2.45 1.92 23.31
N ARG A 64 2.47 3.06 23.99
CA ARG A 64 2.05 4.37 23.47
C ARG A 64 2.94 4.89 22.35
N PHE A 65 4.28 4.78 22.46
CA PHE A 65 5.19 5.27 21.41
C PHE A 65 5.07 4.43 20.14
N ILE A 66 4.95 3.13 20.32
CA ILE A 66 4.76 2.17 19.24
C ILE A 66 3.46 2.45 18.49
N ASN A 67 2.37 2.63 19.23
CA ASN A 67 1.06 2.92 18.65
C ASN A 67 1.04 4.31 17.98
N ARG A 68 1.76 5.30 18.52
CA ARG A 68 1.90 6.63 17.92
C ARG A 68 2.65 6.57 16.58
N GLY A 69 3.82 5.95 16.55
CA GLY A 69 4.61 5.81 15.33
C GLY A 69 3.84 5.10 14.22
N ARG A 70 3.14 4.02 14.56
CA ARG A 70 2.29 3.28 13.61
C ARG A 70 1.14 4.12 13.07
N MET A 71 0.46 4.88 13.92
CA MET A 71 -0.62 5.78 13.55
C MET A 71 -0.12 6.86 12.57
N LEU A 72 0.98 7.53 12.91
CA LEU A 72 1.56 8.57 12.07
C LEU A 72 2.09 8.02 10.74
N HIS A 73 2.73 6.85 10.75
CA HIS A 73 3.15 6.18 9.53
C HIS A 73 1.95 5.92 8.62
N THR A 74 0.85 5.40 9.17
CA THR A 74 -0.37 5.18 8.40
C THR A 74 -0.93 6.51 7.87
N LEU A 75 -0.93 7.57 8.66
CA LEU A 75 -1.39 8.89 8.23
C LEU A 75 -0.60 9.40 7.02
N PHE A 76 0.73 9.44 7.10
CA PHE A 76 1.57 9.94 6.00
C PHE A 76 1.56 9.04 4.77
N SER A 77 1.21 7.77 4.91
CA SER A 77 1.06 6.86 3.76
C SER A 77 -0.24 7.06 2.98
N VAL A 78 -1.29 7.59 3.61
CA VAL A 78 -2.59 7.86 2.96
C VAL A 78 -2.68 9.27 2.37
N ILE A 79 -1.95 10.24 2.92
CA ILE A 79 -1.94 11.63 2.41
C ILE A 79 -1.21 11.65 1.07
N GLU A 80 -1.87 12.12 0.03
CA GLU A 80 -1.28 12.34 -1.29
C GLU A 80 -0.84 13.80 -1.46
N THR A 81 -1.70 14.73 -1.04
CA THR A 81 -1.47 16.18 -1.06
C THR A 81 -1.69 16.80 0.31
N ALA A 82 -1.23 18.03 0.52
CA ALA A 82 -1.45 18.76 1.77
C ALA A 82 -2.94 18.97 2.11
N GLU A 83 -3.81 18.96 1.10
CA GLU A 83 -5.26 19.13 1.26
C GLU A 83 -5.94 17.88 1.81
N ASP A 84 -5.26 16.72 1.76
CA ASP A 84 -5.81 15.45 2.20
C ASP A 84 -5.63 15.20 3.71
N ILE A 85 -5.01 16.11 4.45
CA ILE A 85 -4.73 15.92 5.89
C ILE A 85 -6.01 15.66 6.67
N ASP A 86 -7.00 16.54 6.55
CA ASP A 86 -8.26 16.40 7.28
C ASP A 86 -9.05 15.16 6.84
N PRO A 87 -9.29 14.92 5.55
CA PRO A 87 -9.93 13.69 5.08
C PRO A 87 -9.19 12.41 5.52
N ALA A 88 -7.86 12.42 5.54
CA ALA A 88 -7.06 11.27 5.98
C ALA A 88 -7.25 11.00 7.48
N ILE A 89 -7.26 12.04 8.31
CA ILE A 89 -7.50 11.91 9.74
C ILE A 89 -8.91 11.38 10.01
N GLU A 90 -9.94 11.95 9.36
CA GLU A 90 -11.32 11.48 9.48
C GLU A 90 -11.46 10.00 9.09
N ARG A 91 -10.81 9.61 7.99
CA ARG A 91 -10.78 8.22 7.57
C ARG A 91 -10.12 7.32 8.63
N LEU A 92 -8.99 7.71 9.20
CA LEU A 92 -8.30 6.94 10.22
C LEU A 92 -9.09 6.87 11.56
N ILE A 93 -9.90 7.88 11.86
CA ILE A 93 -10.87 7.84 12.97
C ILE A 93 -11.94 6.78 12.66
N PHE A 94 -12.53 6.82 11.48
CA PHE A 94 -13.54 5.86 11.05
C PHE A 94 -13.01 4.42 11.04
N GLU A 95 -11.79 4.20 10.59
CA GLU A 95 -11.11 2.89 10.58
C GLU A 95 -10.64 2.45 11.98
N GLY A 96 -10.82 3.29 13.03
CA GLY A 96 -10.44 2.98 14.40
C GLY A 96 -8.92 2.97 14.66
N VAL A 97 -8.13 3.54 13.76
CA VAL A 97 -6.67 3.76 13.94
C VAL A 97 -6.45 4.91 14.92
N ILE A 98 -7.17 6.02 14.73
CA ILE A 98 -7.25 7.15 15.67
C ILE A 98 -8.47 6.91 16.56
N ARG A 99 -8.24 6.63 17.84
CA ARG A 99 -9.31 6.12 18.75
C ARG A 99 -9.81 7.14 19.77
N ASN A 100 -9.17 8.29 19.92
CA ASN A 100 -9.54 9.30 20.88
C ASN A 100 -9.03 10.68 20.45
N ASP A 101 -9.57 11.71 21.08
CA ASP A 101 -9.26 13.12 20.78
C ASP A 101 -7.78 13.46 20.98
N GLU A 102 -7.10 12.81 21.93
CA GLU A 102 -5.67 13.01 22.18
C GLU A 102 -4.84 12.56 20.95
N LYS A 103 -5.15 11.40 20.39
CA LYS A 103 -4.47 10.89 19.19
C LYS A 103 -4.79 11.72 17.96
N GLU A 104 -6.02 12.20 17.83
CA GLU A 104 -6.41 13.13 16.76
C GLU A 104 -5.60 14.42 16.85
N LYS A 105 -5.51 15.02 18.05
CA LYS A 105 -4.72 16.23 18.28
C LYS A 105 -3.26 16.03 17.89
N VAL A 106 -2.64 14.92 18.31
CA VAL A 106 -1.26 14.57 17.94
C VAL A 106 -1.11 14.44 16.44
N ALA A 107 -2.05 13.76 15.75
CA ALA A 107 -2.00 13.58 14.30
C ALA A 107 -2.06 14.94 13.59
N ARG A 108 -2.94 15.84 13.99
CA ARG A 108 -3.08 17.19 13.42
C ARG A 108 -1.84 18.04 13.67
N GLU A 109 -1.32 18.05 14.89
CA GLU A 109 -0.12 18.82 15.26
C GLU A 109 1.10 18.37 14.46
N VAL A 110 1.34 17.05 14.36
CA VAL A 110 2.48 16.50 13.62
C VAL A 110 2.34 16.76 12.12
N ALA A 111 1.15 16.59 11.55
CA ALA A 111 0.92 16.90 10.14
C ALA A 111 1.16 18.39 9.86
N THR A 112 0.59 19.30 10.67
CA THR A 112 0.77 20.74 10.50
C THR A 112 2.24 21.15 10.55
N LYS A 113 3.01 20.62 11.49
CA LYS A 113 4.45 20.85 11.59
C LYS A 113 5.21 20.32 10.38
N ALA A 114 4.96 19.08 10.00
CA ALA A 114 5.60 18.46 8.87
C ALA A 114 5.41 19.28 7.59
N PHE A 115 4.21 19.71 7.32
CA PHE A 115 3.86 20.50 6.14
C PHE A 115 4.31 21.97 6.19
N SER A 116 4.99 22.39 7.25
CA SER A 116 5.67 23.71 7.27
C SER A 116 7.00 23.70 6.50
N SER A 117 7.61 22.53 6.27
CA SER A 117 8.85 22.40 5.50
C SER A 117 8.61 22.52 3.99
N PRO A 118 9.39 23.35 3.27
CA PRO A 118 9.28 23.49 1.82
C PRO A 118 9.51 22.17 1.06
N GLU A 119 10.42 21.32 1.52
CA GLU A 119 10.69 20.02 0.91
C GLU A 119 9.47 19.11 1.01
N ILE A 120 8.82 19.09 2.17
CA ILE A 120 7.61 18.30 2.40
C ILE A 120 6.46 18.83 1.56
N GLN A 121 6.31 20.16 1.47
CA GLN A 121 5.29 20.79 0.62
C GLN A 121 5.48 20.39 -0.86
N ASP A 122 6.71 20.31 -1.36
CA ASP A 122 6.95 19.85 -2.73
C ASP A 122 6.57 18.36 -2.88
N TRP A 123 6.97 17.49 -1.95
CA TRP A 123 6.62 16.06 -1.99
C TRP A 123 5.12 15.78 -1.97
N TYR A 124 4.34 16.69 -1.39
CA TYR A 124 2.88 16.60 -1.26
C TYR A 124 2.15 17.65 -2.12
N SER A 125 2.80 18.17 -3.15
CA SER A 125 2.26 19.23 -4.01
C SER A 125 1.28 18.75 -5.09
N GLY A 126 1.05 17.45 -5.20
CA GLY A 126 0.25 16.86 -6.28
C GLY A 126 0.94 16.83 -7.65
N LYS A 127 2.21 17.27 -7.75
CA LYS A 127 2.98 17.31 -9.00
C LYS A 127 3.71 16.01 -9.33
N TRP A 128 3.68 15.07 -8.40
CA TRP A 128 4.39 13.80 -8.49
C TRP A 128 3.43 12.64 -8.76
N THR A 129 3.85 11.69 -9.57
CA THR A 129 3.18 10.38 -9.60
C THR A 129 3.63 9.59 -8.38
N LEU A 130 2.67 9.17 -7.55
CA LEU A 130 2.93 8.60 -6.23
C LEU A 130 2.78 7.08 -6.22
N PHE A 131 3.67 6.44 -5.49
CA PHE A 131 3.61 5.01 -5.16
C PHE A 131 3.86 4.86 -3.65
N ASN A 132 2.80 5.00 -2.87
CA ASN A 132 2.86 4.85 -1.42
C ASN A 132 2.73 3.38 -1.07
N GLU A 133 3.61 2.87 -0.20
CA GLU A 133 3.57 1.49 0.28
C GLU A 133 3.58 0.43 -0.85
N CYS A 134 4.07 0.77 -2.03
CA CYS A 134 4.12 -0.13 -3.17
C CYS A 134 5.22 -1.17 -3.01
N ALA A 135 4.86 -2.45 -3.16
CA ALA A 135 5.81 -3.54 -3.05
C ALA A 135 6.71 -3.65 -4.29
N ILE A 136 8.01 -3.63 -4.10
CA ILE A 136 9.01 -4.00 -5.11
C ILE A 136 9.33 -5.48 -4.94
N ILE A 137 8.94 -6.29 -5.92
CA ILE A 137 9.21 -7.73 -5.93
C ILE A 137 10.47 -7.98 -6.75
N TYR A 138 11.43 -8.69 -6.19
CA TYR A 138 12.68 -9.01 -6.87
C TYR A 138 13.15 -10.43 -6.52
N LYS A 139 14.05 -10.97 -7.35
CA LYS A 139 14.62 -12.31 -7.13
C LYS A 139 16.06 -12.18 -6.64
N GLU A 140 16.36 -12.76 -5.49
CA GLU A 140 17.70 -12.83 -4.94
C GLU A 140 18.06 -14.27 -4.62
N LYS A 141 19.19 -14.74 -5.15
CA LYS A 141 19.66 -16.14 -4.99
C LYS A 141 18.60 -17.20 -5.29
N GLY A 142 17.76 -16.94 -6.30
CA GLY A 142 16.68 -17.84 -6.69
C GLY A 142 15.37 -17.69 -5.91
N VAL A 143 15.34 -16.93 -4.81
CA VAL A 143 14.18 -16.72 -3.94
C VAL A 143 13.53 -15.38 -4.25
N LEU A 144 12.20 -15.35 -4.29
CA LEU A 144 11.44 -14.10 -4.39
C LEU A 144 11.51 -13.36 -3.06
N GLN A 145 11.87 -12.10 -3.15
CA GLN A 145 11.93 -11.16 -2.03
C GLN A 145 11.01 -9.97 -2.31
N THR A 146 10.57 -9.32 -1.24
CA THR A 146 9.74 -8.12 -1.32
C THR A 146 10.34 -7.02 -0.48
N ARG A 147 10.37 -5.81 -1.01
CA ARG A 147 10.69 -4.58 -0.29
C ARG A 147 9.57 -3.58 -0.52
N ARG A 148 9.29 -2.79 0.49
CA ARG A 148 8.19 -1.82 0.43
C ARG A 148 8.68 -0.48 0.98
N PRO A 149 9.11 0.45 0.11
CA PRO A 149 9.38 1.82 0.52
C PRO A 149 8.08 2.51 0.94
N ASP A 150 8.16 3.42 1.88
CA ASP A 150 7.00 4.14 2.39
C ASP A 150 6.40 5.06 1.33
N ARG A 151 7.24 5.82 0.62
CA ARG A 151 6.81 6.71 -0.45
C ARG A 151 7.84 6.72 -1.57
N VAL A 152 7.40 6.47 -2.80
CA VAL A 152 8.17 6.67 -4.03
C VAL A 152 7.43 7.67 -4.89
N MET A 153 8.14 8.68 -5.36
CA MET A 153 7.58 9.77 -6.16
C MET A 153 8.33 9.86 -7.48
N MET A 154 7.60 10.02 -8.56
CA MET A 154 8.17 10.12 -9.91
C MET A 154 7.65 11.36 -10.61
N LYS A 155 8.58 12.11 -11.22
CA LYS A 155 8.26 13.27 -12.05
C LYS A 155 9.31 13.39 -13.14
N ASP A 156 8.87 13.38 -14.39
CA ASP A 156 9.75 13.32 -15.55
C ASP A 156 10.76 12.17 -15.41
N ASP A 157 12.08 12.46 -15.42
CA ASP A 157 13.14 11.46 -15.22
C ASP A 157 13.62 11.36 -13.77
N GLN A 158 12.98 12.07 -12.84
CA GLN A 158 13.38 12.06 -11.42
C GLN A 158 12.58 11.04 -10.62
N VAL A 159 13.27 10.34 -9.75
CA VAL A 159 12.66 9.43 -8.78
C VAL A 159 13.13 9.79 -7.38
N VAL A 160 12.20 10.00 -6.48
CA VAL A 160 12.49 10.30 -5.07
C VAL A 160 11.92 9.18 -4.21
N VAL A 161 12.74 8.62 -3.33
CA VAL A 161 12.35 7.60 -2.36
C VAL A 161 12.44 8.21 -0.98
N VAL A 162 11.36 8.16 -0.23
CA VAL A 162 11.32 8.64 1.15
C VAL A 162 10.89 7.49 2.06
N ASP A 163 11.60 7.37 3.16
CA ASP A 163 11.30 6.40 4.22
C ASP A 163 11.07 7.19 5.53
N PHE A 164 9.91 7.00 6.15
CA PHE A 164 9.48 7.75 7.33
C PHE A 164 10.01 7.12 8.61
N LYS A 165 10.52 7.93 9.51
CA LYS A 165 11.01 7.49 10.82
C LYS A 165 10.38 8.31 11.95
N PHE A 166 9.85 7.61 12.94
CA PHE A 166 9.19 8.15 14.13
C PHE A 166 9.96 7.73 15.38
N GLY A 167 11.22 8.14 15.47
CA GLY A 167 12.11 7.81 16.57
C GLY A 167 13.55 8.18 16.29
N LYS A 168 14.48 7.70 17.12
CA LYS A 168 15.90 8.06 17.06
C LYS A 168 16.59 7.59 15.78
N GLU A 169 17.59 8.33 15.37
CA GLU A 169 18.43 7.99 14.22
C GLU A 169 19.11 6.61 14.39
N ASN A 170 19.13 5.84 13.30
CA ASN A 170 19.83 4.56 13.26
C ASN A 170 20.54 4.41 11.90
N PRO A 171 21.87 4.10 11.89
CA PRO A 171 22.63 3.91 10.65
C PRO A 171 22.07 2.79 9.73
N LYS A 172 21.30 1.86 10.27
CA LYS A 172 20.65 0.81 9.48
C LYS A 172 19.63 1.37 8.47
N TYR A 173 19.01 2.51 8.77
CA TYR A 173 18.00 3.13 7.91
C TYR A 173 18.59 3.61 6.59
N ASN A 174 19.79 4.16 6.63
CA ASN A 174 20.54 4.53 5.42
C ASN A 174 20.74 3.34 4.47
N LYS A 175 21.06 2.16 5.04
CA LYS A 175 21.21 0.92 4.25
C LYS A 175 19.87 0.48 3.63
N GLN A 176 18.77 0.68 4.32
CA GLN A 176 17.44 0.35 3.83
C GLN A 176 17.10 1.20 2.60
N VAL A 177 17.22 2.52 2.70
CA VAL A 177 16.93 3.43 1.58
C VAL A 177 17.86 3.19 0.40
N LYS A 178 19.17 2.98 0.63
CA LYS A 178 20.12 2.57 -0.43
C LYS A 178 19.69 1.30 -1.14
N GLY A 179 19.15 0.33 -0.39
CA GLY A 179 18.59 -0.90 -0.94
C GLY A 179 17.42 -0.64 -1.88
N TYR A 180 16.50 0.26 -1.52
CA TYR A 180 15.40 0.67 -2.39
C TYR A 180 15.90 1.34 -3.68
N MET A 181 16.83 2.29 -3.54
CA MET A 181 17.43 2.98 -4.69
C MET A 181 18.11 2.00 -5.66
N GLN A 182 18.85 1.01 -5.15
CA GLN A 182 19.47 -0.04 -5.96
C GLN A 182 18.44 -0.90 -6.71
N LEU A 183 17.32 -1.23 -6.09
CA LEU A 183 16.26 -1.99 -6.74
C LEU A 183 15.61 -1.17 -7.86
N LEU A 184 15.32 0.09 -7.63
CA LEU A 184 14.78 1.00 -8.65
C LEU A 184 15.76 1.21 -9.81
N THR A 185 17.07 1.30 -9.51
CA THR A 185 18.11 1.34 -10.57
C THR A 185 18.09 0.06 -11.41
N LYS A 186 17.93 -1.12 -10.80
CA LYS A 186 17.79 -2.39 -11.53
C LYS A 186 16.53 -2.46 -12.38
N MET A 187 15.48 -1.72 -12.02
CA MET A 187 14.26 -1.58 -12.81
C MET A 187 14.41 -0.60 -13.98
N GLY A 188 15.56 0.09 -14.09
CA GLY A 188 15.87 0.99 -15.21
C GLY A 188 15.73 2.49 -14.91
N TYR A 189 15.33 2.86 -13.71
CA TYR A 189 15.27 4.28 -13.29
C TYR A 189 16.68 4.82 -13.08
N LYS A 190 16.94 6.10 -13.46
CA LYS A 190 18.29 6.68 -13.46
C LYS A 190 18.48 7.74 -12.40
N ASN A 191 17.66 8.75 -12.35
CA ASN A 191 17.84 9.90 -11.47
C ASN A 191 17.13 9.68 -10.14
N ILE A 192 17.69 8.80 -9.29
CA ILE A 192 17.08 8.38 -8.04
C ILE A 192 17.75 9.10 -6.88
N THR A 193 16.95 9.73 -6.03
CA THR A 193 17.39 10.35 -4.77
C THR A 193 16.62 9.69 -3.61
N GLY A 194 17.34 9.33 -2.55
CA GLY A 194 16.77 8.75 -1.35
C GLY A 194 16.81 9.71 -0.17
N TYR A 195 15.79 9.66 0.66
CA TYR A 195 15.68 10.46 1.87
C TYR A 195 15.18 9.61 3.03
N LEU A 196 15.73 9.89 4.21
CA LEU A 196 15.16 9.55 5.50
C LEU A 196 14.48 10.79 6.05
N TRP A 197 13.22 10.65 6.40
CA TRP A 197 12.48 11.72 7.03
C TRP A 197 12.16 11.36 8.48
N TYR A 198 12.89 11.98 9.41
CA TYR A 198 12.67 11.88 10.85
C TYR A 198 11.58 12.89 11.24
N VAL A 199 10.35 12.43 11.25
CA VAL A 199 9.16 13.30 11.37
C VAL A 199 9.13 14.03 12.73
N ASP A 200 9.48 13.33 13.81
CA ASP A 200 9.49 13.90 15.16
C ASP A 200 10.60 14.94 15.36
N GLU A 201 11.71 14.78 14.65
CA GLU A 201 12.88 15.66 14.70
C GLU A 201 12.81 16.78 13.65
N GLU A 202 11.77 16.81 12.82
CA GLU A 202 11.63 17.74 11.68
C GLU A 202 12.88 17.72 10.77
N LYS A 203 13.56 16.58 10.68
CA LYS A 203 14.83 16.43 9.97
C LYS A 203 14.67 15.59 8.72
N ILE A 204 15.22 16.08 7.62
CA ILE A 204 15.35 15.34 6.36
C ILE A 204 16.84 15.07 6.10
N GLU A 205 17.17 13.79 5.96
CA GLU A 205 18.52 13.35 5.64
C GLU A 205 18.56 12.75 4.23
N LYS A 206 19.43 13.28 3.39
CA LYS A 206 19.68 12.72 2.05
C LYS A 206 20.66 11.55 2.17
N VAL A 207 20.30 10.42 1.54
CA VAL A 207 21.02 9.14 1.61
C VAL A 207 21.95 8.91 0.43
#